data_abecfb4b8edcd3679f92b1771e07cc14
#
_entry.id   abecfb4b8edcd3679f92b1771e07cc14
#
_cell.length_a   1.000
_cell.length_b   1.000
_cell.length_c   1.000
_cell.angle_alpha   90.00
_cell.angle_beta   90.00
_cell.angle_gamma   90.00
#
_symmetry.space_group_name_H-M   'P 1'
#
loop_
_entity.id
_entity.type
_entity.pdbx_description
1 polymer ?
#
loop_
_entity_poly.entity_id
_entity_poly.type
_entity_poly.pdbx_seq_one_letter_code
_entity_poly.pdbx_strand_id
1 'polypeptide(L)'
;PWLIQLRRSLPPQIRAELDLLHGFSGRMLYYMEEPVMRFDPLRPDRLDATFEELIEFLESLPADEYLEMVAHSAGRVHQDIGLPPMQRPHIDDLEGWRTYLTPGQTTADMDEVLSLISDPETLKRRTIGLIEGVWEHGYGDEYNARQDTLTQAARLASGTEARGAALAFSELTGNRMPST
;
A
#
# COMPACT_ATOMS: atom_id res chain seq x y z
N PRO A 1 3.65 -5.39 -17.96
CA PRO A 1 3.52 -4.40 -19.03
C PRO A 1 2.65 -3.21 -18.62
N TRP A 2 1.41 -3.43 -18.14
CA TRP A 2 0.47 -2.35 -17.83
C TRP A 2 0.95 -1.40 -16.72
N LEU A 3 1.40 -1.89 -15.57
CA LEU A 3 1.92 -1.06 -14.46
C LEU A 3 3.11 -0.18 -14.89
N ILE A 4 3.96 -0.68 -15.80
CA ILE A 4 5.08 0.11 -16.34
C ILE A 4 4.54 1.25 -17.22
N GLN A 5 3.50 0.99 -18.00
CA GLN A 5 2.85 2.02 -18.82
C GLN A 5 2.15 3.06 -17.94
N LEU A 6 1.40 2.61 -16.93
CA LEU A 6 0.76 3.49 -15.95
C LEU A 6 1.78 4.43 -15.30
N ARG A 7 2.89 3.90 -14.74
CA ARG A 7 3.93 4.75 -14.14
C ARG A 7 4.48 5.77 -15.13
N ARG A 8 4.60 5.43 -16.42
CA ARG A 8 5.08 6.35 -17.45
C ARG A 8 4.07 7.44 -17.82
N SER A 9 2.77 7.15 -17.70
CA SER A 9 1.70 8.11 -17.99
C SER A 9 1.43 9.08 -16.84
N LEU A 10 1.85 8.76 -15.61
CA LEU A 10 1.66 9.64 -14.47
C LEU A 10 2.35 11.00 -14.66
N PRO A 11 1.73 12.10 -14.22
CA PRO A 11 2.36 13.42 -14.18
C PRO A 11 3.70 13.38 -13.43
N PRO A 12 4.68 14.22 -13.80
CA PRO A 12 6.00 14.24 -13.16
C PRO A 12 5.95 14.39 -11.63
N GLN A 13 5.01 15.19 -11.13
CA GLN A 13 4.82 15.43 -9.69
C GLN A 13 4.37 14.15 -8.98
N ILE A 14 3.36 13.45 -9.52
CA ILE A 14 2.87 12.19 -8.94
C ILE A 14 3.94 11.11 -9.00
N ARG A 15 4.76 11.06 -10.05
CA ARG A 15 5.90 10.15 -10.11
C ARG A 15 6.95 10.46 -9.05
N ALA A 16 7.25 11.74 -8.82
CA ALA A 16 8.19 12.15 -7.78
C ALA A 16 7.70 11.74 -6.38
N GLU A 17 6.41 11.95 -6.09
CA GLU A 17 5.79 11.48 -4.84
C GLU A 17 5.85 9.96 -4.70
N LEU A 18 5.53 9.23 -5.77
CA LEU A 18 5.62 7.78 -5.77
C LEU A 18 7.06 7.30 -5.53
N ASP A 19 8.03 7.92 -6.19
CA ASP A 19 9.45 7.57 -6.03
C ASP A 19 9.95 7.89 -4.61
N LEU A 20 9.49 8.99 -4.01
CA LEU A 20 9.82 9.34 -2.63
C LEU A 20 9.23 8.34 -1.63
N LEU A 21 7.90 8.16 -1.64
CA LEU A 21 7.21 7.29 -0.68
C LEU A 21 7.61 5.82 -0.85
N HIS A 22 7.82 5.36 -2.08
CA HIS A 22 8.35 4.02 -2.35
C HIS A 22 9.81 3.90 -1.91
N GLY A 23 10.60 4.95 -2.16
CA GLY A 23 12.04 4.94 -1.92
C GLY A 23 12.39 4.86 -0.43
N PHE A 24 11.67 5.52 0.46
CA PHE A 24 11.99 5.49 1.88
C PHE A 24 11.38 4.30 2.62
N SER A 25 10.19 3.86 2.21
CA SER A 25 9.55 2.69 2.81
C SER A 25 10.07 1.37 2.25
N GLY A 26 10.88 1.43 1.18
CA GLY A 26 11.39 0.27 0.47
C GLY A 26 10.33 -0.48 -0.34
N ARG A 27 9.06 -0.45 0.06
CA ARG A 27 7.95 -1.09 -0.68
C ARG A 27 6.61 -0.46 -0.32
N MET A 28 6.02 0.23 -1.26
CA MET A 28 4.69 0.85 -1.10
C MET A 28 3.62 -0.16 -0.65
N LEU A 29 3.75 -1.43 -1.03
CA LEU A 29 2.85 -2.49 -0.60
C LEU A 29 2.86 -2.65 0.93
N TYR A 30 4.04 -2.68 1.55
CA TYR A 30 4.16 -2.80 3.00
C TYR A 30 3.67 -1.54 3.72
N TYR A 31 3.90 -0.37 3.11
CA TYR A 31 3.43 0.89 3.65
C TYR A 31 1.91 0.96 3.76
N MET A 32 1.19 0.42 2.78
CA MET A 32 -0.27 0.40 2.74
C MET A 32 -0.91 -0.87 3.33
N GLU A 33 -0.11 -1.85 3.77
CA GLU A 33 -0.61 -3.16 4.20
C GLU A 33 -1.63 -3.04 5.35
N GLU A 34 -1.28 -2.37 6.44
CA GLU A 34 -2.17 -2.24 7.59
C GLU A 34 -3.45 -1.43 7.31
N PRO A 35 -3.38 -0.24 6.67
CA PRO A 35 -4.60 0.48 6.31
C PRO A 35 -5.53 -0.32 5.41
N VAL A 36 -5.00 -1.01 4.40
CA VAL A 36 -5.80 -1.82 3.49
C VAL A 36 -6.44 -3.01 4.23
N MET A 37 -5.71 -3.67 5.13
CA MET A 37 -6.25 -4.75 5.95
C MET A 37 -7.34 -4.26 6.92
N ARG A 38 -7.22 -3.05 7.46
CA ARG A 38 -8.24 -2.44 8.34
C ARG A 38 -9.47 -1.97 7.57
N PHE A 39 -9.29 -1.44 6.38
CA PHE A 39 -10.37 -1.08 5.47
C PHE A 39 -11.14 -2.32 5.01
N ASP A 40 -10.41 -3.44 4.82
CA ASP A 40 -10.94 -4.77 4.47
C ASP A 40 -11.90 -4.76 3.27
N PRO A 41 -11.41 -4.39 2.08
CA PRO A 41 -12.25 -4.30 0.88
C PRO A 41 -12.75 -5.66 0.38
N LEU A 42 -12.16 -6.76 0.90
CA LEU A 42 -12.54 -8.13 0.51
C LEU A 42 -13.61 -8.74 1.42
N ARG A 43 -14.02 -8.05 2.46
CA ARG A 43 -15.14 -8.50 3.30
C ARG A 43 -16.41 -8.63 2.48
N PRO A 44 -17.20 -9.71 2.65
CA PRO A 44 -18.39 -9.96 1.81
C PRO A 44 -19.43 -8.82 1.76
N ASP A 45 -19.54 -8.07 2.86
CA ASP A 45 -20.42 -6.91 2.98
C ASP A 45 -19.77 -5.58 2.49
N ARG A 46 -18.52 -5.61 2.00
CA ARG A 46 -17.79 -4.46 1.49
C ARG A 46 -17.25 -4.62 0.06
N LEU A 47 -17.72 -5.64 -0.65
CA LEU A 47 -17.30 -5.85 -2.05
C LEU A 47 -17.69 -4.71 -2.99
N ASP A 48 -18.61 -3.85 -2.56
CA ASP A 48 -19.03 -2.66 -3.28
C ASP A 48 -18.34 -1.38 -2.75
N ALA A 49 -17.30 -1.52 -1.89
CA ALA A 49 -16.56 -0.38 -1.36
C ALA A 49 -15.96 0.45 -2.50
N THR A 50 -16.13 1.77 -2.40
CA THR A 50 -15.68 2.71 -3.43
C THR A 50 -14.30 3.28 -3.12
N PHE A 51 -13.71 3.95 -4.11
CA PHE A 51 -12.47 4.68 -3.90
C PHE A 51 -12.64 5.84 -2.92
N GLU A 52 -13.77 6.52 -3.00
CA GLU A 52 -14.13 7.63 -2.09
C GLU A 52 -14.17 7.16 -0.63
N GLU A 53 -14.78 5.99 -0.36
CA GLU A 53 -14.80 5.40 0.98
C GLU A 53 -13.39 5.04 1.49
N LEU A 54 -12.49 4.61 0.60
CA LEU A 54 -11.08 4.40 0.96
C LEU A 54 -10.40 5.72 1.34
N ILE A 55 -10.61 6.78 0.57
CA ILE A 55 -10.04 8.09 0.86
C ILE A 55 -10.60 8.64 2.18
N GLU A 56 -11.91 8.60 2.40
CA GLU A 56 -12.53 9.00 3.67
C GLU A 56 -11.96 8.21 4.87
N PHE A 57 -11.75 6.91 4.71
CA PHE A 57 -11.10 6.10 5.73
C PHE A 57 -9.67 6.57 6.00
N LEU A 58 -8.85 6.78 4.97
CA LEU A 58 -7.48 7.27 5.12
C LEU A 58 -7.45 8.67 5.76
N GLU A 59 -8.33 9.57 5.36
CA GLU A 59 -8.48 10.89 5.97
C GLU A 59 -8.89 10.83 7.45
N SER A 60 -9.65 9.82 7.85
CA SER A 60 -10.07 9.63 9.24
C SER A 60 -8.94 9.16 10.16
N LEU A 61 -7.87 8.57 9.62
CA LEU A 61 -6.74 8.10 10.42
C LEU A 61 -5.97 9.30 11.03
N PRO A 62 -5.57 9.22 12.31
CA PRO A 62 -4.65 10.20 12.89
C PRO A 62 -3.33 10.27 12.11
N ALA A 63 -2.69 11.43 12.07
CA ALA A 63 -1.43 11.60 11.35
C ALA A 63 -0.32 10.67 11.87
N ASP A 64 -0.30 10.39 13.17
CA ASP A 64 0.67 9.47 13.77
C ASP A 64 0.57 8.04 13.23
N GLU A 65 -0.59 7.60 12.75
CA GLU A 65 -0.76 6.29 12.10
C GLU A 65 0.10 6.17 10.83
N TYR A 66 0.35 7.27 10.14
CA TYR A 66 1.21 7.28 8.96
C TYR A 66 2.68 7.04 9.31
N LEU A 67 3.11 7.42 10.51
CA LEU A 67 4.43 7.04 11.04
C LEU A 67 4.49 5.55 11.40
N GLU A 68 3.40 5.00 11.93
CA GLU A 68 3.31 3.54 12.15
C GLU A 68 3.40 2.78 10.83
N MET A 69 2.74 3.26 9.77
CA MET A 69 2.84 2.67 8.43
C MET A 69 4.29 2.68 7.92
N VAL A 70 5.03 3.78 8.11
CA VAL A 70 6.46 3.87 7.78
C VAL A 70 7.26 2.84 8.57
N ALA A 71 7.05 2.79 9.89
CA ALA A 71 7.78 1.87 10.76
C ALA A 71 7.47 0.41 10.43
N HIS A 72 6.21 0.07 10.18
CA HIS A 72 5.78 -1.25 9.74
C HIS A 72 6.50 -1.65 8.44
N SER A 73 6.45 -0.78 7.44
CA SER A 73 7.09 -1.03 6.14
C SER A 73 8.60 -1.27 6.27
N ALA A 74 9.30 -0.40 7.00
CA ALA A 74 10.73 -0.57 7.25
C ALA A 74 11.03 -1.87 8.02
N GLY A 75 10.24 -2.18 9.03
CA GLY A 75 10.35 -3.44 9.79
C GLY A 75 10.17 -4.68 8.91
N ARG A 76 9.23 -4.65 7.97
CA ARG A 76 9.04 -5.73 6.96
C ARG A 76 10.26 -5.86 6.05
N VAL A 77 10.81 -4.74 5.59
CA VAL A 77 12.04 -4.77 4.79
C VAL A 77 13.21 -5.33 5.58
N HIS A 78 13.38 -4.94 6.87
CA HIS A 78 14.42 -5.51 7.74
C HIS A 78 14.31 -7.03 7.83
N GLN A 79 13.10 -7.57 8.00
CA GLN A 79 12.85 -9.01 8.02
C GLN A 79 13.26 -9.67 6.70
N ASP A 80 12.86 -9.08 5.56
CA ASP A 80 13.16 -9.61 4.22
C ASP A 80 14.68 -9.71 3.95
N ILE A 81 15.47 -8.79 4.49
CA ILE A 81 16.93 -8.77 4.32
C ILE A 81 17.68 -9.42 5.49
N GLY A 82 16.96 -10.05 6.41
CA GLY A 82 17.52 -10.85 7.51
C GLY A 82 18.15 -10.03 8.64
N LEU A 83 17.75 -8.76 8.82
CA LEU A 83 18.17 -7.98 9.97
C LEU A 83 17.41 -8.40 11.25
N PRO A 84 18.05 -8.28 12.42
CA PRO A 84 17.37 -8.48 13.69
C PRO A 84 16.26 -7.43 13.88
N PRO A 85 15.21 -7.73 14.66
CA PRO A 85 14.18 -6.76 15.00
C PRO A 85 14.80 -5.50 15.61
N MET A 86 14.49 -4.35 15.04
CA MET A 86 14.91 -3.05 15.54
C MET A 86 13.72 -2.36 16.20
N GLN A 87 13.98 -1.66 17.29
CA GLN A 87 12.94 -0.85 17.93
C GLN A 87 12.68 0.40 17.10
N ARG A 88 11.41 0.72 16.90
CA ARG A 88 10.99 1.98 16.27
C ARG A 88 11.50 3.18 17.07
N PRO A 89 12.13 4.18 16.44
CA PRO A 89 12.56 5.40 17.11
C PRO A 89 11.37 6.26 17.57
N HIS A 90 11.61 7.10 18.58
CA HIS A 90 10.65 8.15 18.92
C HIS A 90 10.59 9.20 17.79
N ILE A 91 9.45 9.90 17.65
CA ILE A 91 9.24 10.88 16.57
C ILE A 91 10.33 11.98 16.56
N ASP A 92 10.79 12.40 17.72
CA ASP A 92 11.82 13.44 17.86
C ASP A 92 13.26 12.92 17.64
N ASP A 93 13.45 11.60 17.53
CA ASP A 93 14.76 10.99 17.30
C ASP A 93 15.04 10.82 15.80
N LEU A 94 15.30 11.93 15.11
CA LEU A 94 15.53 11.92 13.66
C LEU A 94 16.78 11.12 13.27
N GLU A 95 17.80 11.06 14.13
CA GLU A 95 19.01 10.25 13.85
C GLU A 95 18.73 8.76 14.03
N GLY A 96 17.90 8.41 15.01
CA GLY A 96 17.34 7.06 15.14
C GLY A 96 16.52 6.66 13.91
N TRP A 97 15.66 7.54 13.40
CA TRP A 97 14.93 7.31 12.17
C TRP A 97 15.84 7.15 10.95
N ARG A 98 16.85 7.99 10.82
CA ARG A 98 17.87 7.84 9.76
C ARG A 98 18.49 6.44 9.78
N THR A 99 18.93 6.00 10.96
CA THR A 99 19.51 4.68 11.14
C THR A 99 18.52 3.56 10.83
N TYR A 100 17.26 3.72 11.30
CA TYR A 100 16.19 2.74 11.12
C TYR A 100 15.81 2.57 9.66
N LEU A 101 15.72 3.65 8.87
CA LEU A 101 15.29 3.63 7.49
C LEU A 101 16.38 3.26 6.48
N THR A 102 17.65 3.55 6.80
CA THR A 102 18.80 3.37 5.88
C THR A 102 18.85 1.97 5.23
N PRO A 103 18.62 0.86 5.93
CA PRO A 103 18.70 -0.47 5.31
C PRO A 103 17.69 -0.72 4.20
N GLY A 104 16.53 -0.10 4.29
CA GLY A 104 15.44 -0.24 3.30
C GLY A 104 15.41 0.84 2.22
N GLN A 105 16.19 1.90 2.42
CA GLN A 105 16.20 3.04 1.51
C GLN A 105 16.84 2.68 0.17
N THR A 106 16.19 3.06 -0.92
CA THR A 106 16.69 2.78 -2.28
C THR A 106 17.12 4.04 -3.03
N THR A 107 16.24 5.03 -3.16
CA THR A 107 16.43 6.20 -4.03
C THR A 107 15.98 7.53 -3.42
N ALA A 108 15.27 7.51 -2.28
CA ALA A 108 14.74 8.73 -1.68
C ALA A 108 15.85 9.58 -1.04
N ASP A 109 15.70 10.90 -1.09
CA ASP A 109 16.52 11.81 -0.32
C ASP A 109 16.22 11.66 1.17
N MET A 110 17.20 11.26 1.96
CA MET A 110 17.02 10.99 3.40
C MET A 110 16.60 12.27 4.16
N ASP A 111 17.07 13.42 3.77
CA ASP A 111 16.72 14.67 4.47
C ASP A 111 15.26 15.06 4.16
N GLU A 112 14.78 14.82 2.96
CA GLU A 112 13.36 14.97 2.63
C GLU A 112 12.50 13.96 3.39
N VAL A 113 12.92 12.70 3.49
CA VAL A 113 12.24 11.67 4.29
C VAL A 113 12.14 12.07 5.76
N LEU A 114 13.24 12.51 6.37
CA LEU A 114 13.25 12.93 7.77
C LEU A 114 12.39 14.18 8.01
N SER A 115 12.29 15.07 7.02
CA SER A 115 11.34 16.19 7.06
C SER A 115 9.88 15.70 7.13
N LEU A 116 9.52 14.64 6.42
CA LEU A 116 8.18 14.04 6.49
C LEU A 116 7.94 13.30 7.83
N ILE A 117 8.96 12.64 8.37
CA ILE A 117 8.86 12.02 9.70
C ILE A 117 8.61 13.07 10.79
N SER A 118 9.23 14.24 10.69
CA SER A 118 9.04 15.34 11.65
C SER A 118 7.72 16.09 11.47
N ASP A 119 6.99 15.87 10.38
CA ASP A 119 5.69 16.48 10.08
C ASP A 119 4.69 15.42 9.57
N PRO A 120 4.10 14.62 10.49
CA PRO A 120 3.15 13.56 10.14
C PRO A 120 1.91 14.04 9.38
N GLU A 121 1.47 15.28 9.62
CA GLU A 121 0.34 15.87 8.89
C GLU A 121 0.69 16.09 7.40
N THR A 122 1.92 16.52 7.12
CA THR A 122 2.40 16.62 5.74
C THR A 122 2.58 15.25 5.13
N LEU A 123 3.12 14.26 5.85
CA LEU A 123 3.22 12.87 5.38
C LEU A 123 1.85 12.30 5.01
N LYS A 124 0.85 12.43 5.89
CA LYS A 124 -0.54 12.03 5.66
C LYS A 124 -1.09 12.66 4.38
N ARG A 125 -1.04 13.99 4.27
CA ARG A 125 -1.55 14.73 3.12
C ARG A 125 -0.88 14.29 1.81
N ARG A 126 0.45 14.11 1.81
CA ARG A 126 1.19 13.67 0.62
C ARG A 126 0.84 12.22 0.24
N THR A 127 0.66 11.34 1.20
CA THR A 127 0.23 9.95 0.96
C THR A 127 -1.14 9.91 0.31
N ILE A 128 -2.12 10.63 0.86
CA ILE A 128 -3.48 10.68 0.30
C ILE A 128 -3.43 11.26 -1.11
N GLY A 129 -2.77 12.41 -1.30
CA GLY A 129 -2.66 13.05 -2.62
C GLY A 129 -1.95 12.18 -3.67
N LEU A 130 -0.98 11.32 -3.27
CA LEU A 130 -0.40 10.32 -4.16
C LEU A 130 -1.43 9.29 -4.60
N ILE A 131 -2.23 8.76 -3.67
CA ILE A 131 -3.24 7.73 -3.95
C ILE A 131 -4.31 8.31 -4.89
N GLU A 132 -4.81 9.51 -4.60
CA GLU A 132 -5.76 10.24 -5.45
C GLU A 132 -5.16 10.51 -6.85
N GLY A 133 -3.93 10.98 -6.91
CA GLY A 133 -3.24 11.28 -8.17
C GLY A 133 -3.02 10.03 -9.05
N VAL A 134 -2.70 8.88 -8.46
CA VAL A 134 -2.58 7.61 -9.21
C VAL A 134 -3.94 7.14 -9.70
N TRP A 135 -4.99 7.30 -8.89
CA TRP A 135 -6.36 6.96 -9.26
C TRP A 135 -6.84 7.82 -10.43
N GLU A 136 -6.74 9.14 -10.31
CA GLU A 136 -7.19 10.10 -11.31
C GLU A 136 -6.48 9.96 -12.66
N HIS A 137 -5.17 9.65 -12.63
CA HIS A 137 -4.34 9.63 -13.84
C HIS A 137 -4.16 8.25 -14.48
N GLY A 138 -5.04 7.31 -14.18
CA GLY A 138 -5.11 6.10 -14.97
C GLY A 138 -5.54 4.82 -14.26
N TYR A 139 -5.34 4.68 -12.94
CA TYR A 139 -5.79 3.47 -12.27
C TYR A 139 -7.32 3.38 -12.17
N GLY A 140 -7.99 4.53 -11.94
CA GLY A 140 -9.45 4.61 -11.85
C GLY A 140 -10.16 4.15 -13.12
N ASP A 141 -9.70 4.58 -14.29
CA ASP A 141 -10.27 4.15 -15.57
C ASP A 141 -10.14 2.64 -15.78
N GLU A 142 -8.98 2.06 -15.49
CA GLU A 142 -8.73 0.62 -15.60
C GLU A 142 -9.57 -0.18 -14.59
N TYR A 143 -9.70 0.32 -13.35
CA TYR A 143 -10.53 -0.27 -12.32
C TYR A 143 -12.00 -0.27 -12.74
N ASN A 144 -12.53 0.88 -13.16
CA ASN A 144 -13.93 1.03 -13.57
C ASN A 144 -14.27 0.14 -14.77
N ALA A 145 -13.34 0.03 -15.72
CA ALA A 145 -13.52 -0.86 -16.88
C ALA A 145 -13.59 -2.34 -16.51
N ARG A 146 -13.08 -2.74 -15.33
CA ARG A 146 -13.01 -4.14 -14.86
C ARG A 146 -13.83 -4.42 -13.61
N GLN A 147 -14.49 -3.42 -13.06
CA GLN A 147 -15.21 -3.52 -11.79
C GLN A 147 -16.20 -4.68 -11.76
N ASP A 148 -17.01 -4.84 -12.81
CA ASP A 148 -17.99 -5.94 -12.90
C ASP A 148 -17.31 -7.30 -12.86
N THR A 149 -16.19 -7.44 -13.57
CA THR A 149 -15.41 -8.70 -13.60
C THR A 149 -14.80 -8.99 -12.23
N LEU A 150 -14.23 -7.98 -11.56
CA LEU A 150 -13.65 -8.11 -10.21
C LEU A 150 -14.73 -8.46 -9.18
N THR A 151 -15.87 -7.78 -9.21
CA THR A 151 -17.00 -8.05 -8.32
C THR A 151 -17.54 -9.46 -8.53
N GLN A 152 -17.70 -9.90 -9.78
CA GLN A 152 -18.10 -11.26 -10.08
C GLN A 152 -17.09 -12.29 -9.59
N ALA A 153 -15.79 -12.06 -9.79
CA ALA A 153 -14.73 -12.93 -9.30
C ALA A 153 -14.73 -13.01 -7.76
N ALA A 154 -14.88 -11.88 -7.08
CA ALA A 154 -14.96 -11.83 -5.61
C ALA A 154 -16.19 -12.60 -5.07
N ARG A 155 -17.37 -12.44 -5.69
CA ARG A 155 -18.60 -13.19 -5.32
C ARG A 155 -18.41 -14.70 -5.54
N LEU A 156 -17.78 -15.10 -6.64
CA LEU A 156 -17.47 -16.51 -6.89
C LEU A 156 -16.49 -17.05 -5.84
N ALA A 157 -15.46 -16.29 -5.48
CA ALA A 157 -14.50 -16.66 -4.43
C ALA A 157 -15.20 -16.85 -3.09
N SER A 158 -16.00 -15.88 -2.65
CA SER A 158 -16.75 -15.95 -1.38
C SER A 158 -17.72 -17.15 -1.33
N GLY A 159 -18.38 -17.46 -2.45
CA GLY A 159 -19.23 -18.67 -2.55
C GLY A 159 -18.44 -19.98 -2.57
N THR A 160 -17.16 -19.94 -2.87
CA THR A 160 -16.28 -21.13 -3.00
C THR A 160 -15.45 -21.37 -1.73
N GLU A 161 -15.26 -20.37 -0.87
CA GLU A 161 -14.58 -20.53 0.44
C GLU A 161 -15.19 -21.65 1.27
N ALA A 162 -16.51 -21.78 1.25
CA ALA A 162 -17.21 -22.87 1.91
C ALA A 162 -16.83 -24.27 1.37
N ARG A 163 -16.25 -24.34 0.15
CA ARG A 163 -15.77 -25.57 -0.50
C ARG A 163 -14.26 -25.77 -0.42
N GLY A 164 -13.53 -24.83 0.14
CA GLY A 164 -12.10 -24.86 0.41
C GLY A 164 -11.26 -23.94 -0.47
N ALA A 165 -10.23 -23.33 0.13
CA ALA A 165 -9.37 -22.33 -0.49
C ALA A 165 -8.67 -22.79 -1.78
N ALA A 166 -8.29 -24.09 -1.86
CA ALA A 166 -7.65 -24.66 -3.04
C ALA A 166 -8.58 -24.67 -4.26
N LEU A 167 -9.88 -24.92 -4.05
CA LEU A 167 -10.88 -24.91 -5.11
C LEU A 167 -11.16 -23.47 -5.56
N ALA A 168 -11.30 -22.53 -4.61
CA ALA A 168 -11.45 -21.11 -4.91
C ALA A 168 -10.29 -20.57 -5.74
N PHE A 169 -9.06 -20.88 -5.37
CA PHE A 169 -7.87 -20.50 -6.12
C PHE A 169 -7.89 -21.09 -7.56
N SER A 170 -8.24 -22.36 -7.68
CA SER A 170 -8.30 -23.04 -8.98
C SER A 170 -9.35 -22.42 -9.91
N GLU A 171 -10.53 -22.09 -9.39
CA GLU A 171 -11.62 -21.46 -10.16
C GLU A 171 -11.26 -20.02 -10.58
N LEU A 172 -10.60 -19.23 -9.69
CA LEU A 172 -10.20 -17.85 -9.99
C LEU A 172 -9.04 -17.74 -10.97
N THR A 173 -8.07 -18.64 -10.87
CA THR A 173 -6.82 -18.51 -11.64
C THR A 173 -6.74 -19.45 -12.85
N GLY A 174 -7.64 -20.42 -12.94
CA GLY A 174 -7.57 -21.52 -13.91
C GLY A 174 -6.43 -22.50 -13.63
N ASN A 175 -5.68 -22.34 -12.55
CA ASN A 175 -4.57 -23.20 -12.16
C ASN A 175 -5.01 -24.22 -11.11
N ARG A 176 -4.63 -25.49 -11.28
CA ARG A 176 -4.84 -26.52 -10.26
C ARG A 176 -3.76 -26.40 -9.18
N MET A 177 -4.19 -26.27 -7.92
CA MET A 177 -3.27 -26.47 -6.81
C MET A 177 -2.84 -27.93 -6.74
N PRO A 178 -1.55 -28.24 -6.44
CA PRO A 178 -1.11 -29.59 -6.18
C PRO A 178 -1.92 -30.18 -5.02
N SER A 179 -2.40 -31.41 -5.18
CA SER A 179 -3.01 -32.15 -4.06
C SER A 179 -1.91 -32.43 -3.03
N THR A 180 -2.06 -31.93 -1.80
CA THR A 180 -1.21 -32.31 -0.67
C THR A 180 -1.57 -33.69 -0.17
#